data_67033b81ed7620607951daed793ab6cc
#
_entry.id   67033b81ed7620607951daed793ab6cc
#
_cell.length_a   1.000
_cell.length_b   1.000
_cell.length_c   1.000
_cell.angle_alpha   90.00
_cell.angle_beta   90.00
_cell.angle_gamma   90.00
#
_symmetry.space_group_name_H-M   'P 1'
#
loop_
_entity.id
_entity.type
_entity.pdbx_description
1 polymer ?
#
loop_
_entity_poly.entity_id
_entity_poly.type
_entity_poly.pdbx_seq_one_letter_code
_entity_poly.pdbx_strand_id
1 'polypeptide(L)'
;MKVRFLGSRGSIPTPGNSFSEYGGNTSCIQVIDDDGNYIILDAGSGIKNLAYYVFKSEKTESILLLTHFHWDHIMGIPFFAPFFSNKYSFTIYGPKDTSGEMYDTINNILAKDYFPVSLEQFSQNLKFDAFFEGKKITFGNMLIEAIWVNHPCHTLSYKITSGNKTIVYLTDHEPYKKRMHEQHPSLEHYNHNADLLHARLIDYVRGADVLIIEGEYTKSEYYNGHVGWGHSTLNDAIQVGLDAEVP
;
A
#
# COMPACT_ATOMS: atom_id res chain seq x y z
N MET A 1 -11.85 3.78 15.00
CA MET A 1 -11.31 3.48 13.65
C MET A 1 -11.48 1.98 13.34
N LYS A 2 -11.80 1.60 12.08
CA LYS A 2 -11.97 0.20 11.64
C LYS A 2 -11.11 -0.07 10.41
N VAL A 3 -10.58 -1.31 10.31
CA VAL A 3 -9.84 -1.81 9.15
C VAL A 3 -10.62 -2.94 8.50
N ARG A 4 -10.70 -2.92 7.17
CA ARG A 4 -11.28 -4.01 6.39
C ARG A 4 -10.30 -4.47 5.34
N PHE A 5 -9.92 -5.74 5.40
CA PHE A 5 -9.12 -6.39 4.38
C PHE A 5 -10.03 -6.85 3.23
N LEU A 6 -9.66 -6.48 2.02
CA LEU A 6 -10.36 -6.84 0.78
C LEU A 6 -9.47 -7.69 -0.12
N GLY A 7 -8.17 -7.61 0.10
CA GLY A 7 -7.15 -8.43 -0.50
C GLY A 7 -5.86 -8.32 0.29
N SER A 8 -5.18 -9.45 0.47
CA SER A 8 -3.92 -9.59 1.20
C SER A 8 -2.94 -10.54 0.50
N ARG A 9 -3.24 -10.95 -0.73
CA ARG A 9 -2.38 -11.81 -1.53
C ARG A 9 -1.30 -10.99 -2.21
N GLY A 10 -0.06 -11.48 -2.25
CA GLY A 10 1.02 -10.91 -3.06
C GLY A 10 1.00 -11.41 -4.50
N SER A 11 1.63 -10.68 -5.37
CA SER A 11 1.95 -10.97 -6.76
C SER A 11 0.76 -11.16 -7.71
N ILE A 12 -0.12 -12.14 -7.49
CA ILE A 12 -1.20 -12.46 -8.44
C ILE A 12 -2.46 -12.95 -7.72
N PRO A 13 -3.67 -12.56 -8.17
CA PRO A 13 -4.91 -13.11 -7.64
C PRO A 13 -4.97 -14.62 -7.84
N THR A 14 -5.27 -15.35 -6.77
CA THR A 14 -5.30 -16.80 -6.81
C THR A 14 -6.68 -17.32 -6.40
N PRO A 15 -7.47 -17.85 -7.33
CA PRO A 15 -8.76 -18.45 -7.04
C PRO A 15 -8.60 -19.86 -6.45
N GLY A 16 -9.62 -20.34 -5.76
CA GLY A 16 -9.71 -21.73 -5.32
C GLY A 16 -9.99 -21.89 -3.84
N ASN A 17 -10.46 -23.08 -3.46
CA ASN A 17 -10.87 -23.37 -2.09
C ASN A 17 -9.72 -23.30 -1.08
N SER A 18 -8.49 -23.55 -1.50
CA SER A 18 -7.29 -23.45 -0.65
C SER A 18 -7.01 -22.01 -0.16
N PHE A 19 -7.62 -21.02 -0.78
CA PHE A 19 -7.47 -19.59 -0.44
C PHE A 19 -8.74 -18.98 0.14
N SER A 20 -9.73 -19.80 0.50
CA SER A 20 -11.04 -19.29 0.94
C SER A 20 -11.02 -18.65 2.33
N GLU A 21 -10.04 -18.96 3.16
CA GLU A 21 -9.96 -18.45 4.53
C GLU A 21 -9.63 -16.94 4.55
N TYR A 22 -8.59 -16.52 3.85
CA TYR A 22 -8.16 -15.14 3.76
C TYR A 22 -8.50 -14.48 2.41
N GLY A 23 -8.94 -15.26 1.45
CA GLY A 23 -9.22 -14.84 0.08
C GLY A 23 -7.97 -14.84 -0.81
N GLY A 24 -8.20 -14.83 -2.11
CA GLY A 24 -7.15 -14.85 -3.14
C GLY A 24 -6.97 -13.50 -3.86
N ASN A 25 -7.54 -12.41 -3.34
CA ASN A 25 -7.39 -11.09 -3.95
C ASN A 25 -6.09 -10.42 -3.49
N THR A 26 -5.49 -9.63 -4.40
CA THR A 26 -4.30 -8.84 -4.11
C THR A 26 -4.62 -7.56 -3.35
N SER A 27 -3.57 -6.91 -2.87
CA SER A 27 -3.55 -5.85 -1.86
C SER A 27 -4.63 -4.77 -2.03
N CYS A 28 -5.56 -4.73 -1.08
CA CYS A 28 -6.52 -3.63 -0.94
C CYS A 28 -7.09 -3.62 0.48
N ILE A 29 -6.97 -2.48 1.15
CA ILE A 29 -7.44 -2.29 2.51
C ILE A 29 -8.30 -1.02 2.58
N GLN A 30 -9.39 -1.08 3.32
CA GLN A 30 -10.20 0.09 3.66
C GLN A 30 -9.98 0.45 5.13
N VAL A 31 -9.62 1.70 5.41
CA VAL A 31 -9.59 2.27 6.76
C VAL A 31 -10.73 3.24 6.91
N ILE A 32 -11.49 3.13 8.00
CA ILE A 32 -12.73 3.89 8.25
C ILE A 32 -12.59 4.57 9.60
N ASP A 33 -12.78 5.89 9.66
CA ASP A 33 -12.83 6.65 10.91
C ASP A 33 -14.16 6.47 11.66
N ASP A 34 -14.28 7.09 12.82
CA ASP A 34 -15.48 6.94 13.66
C ASP A 34 -16.70 7.69 13.10
N ASP A 35 -16.49 8.65 12.20
CA ASP A 35 -17.55 9.39 11.49
C ASP A 35 -17.95 8.73 10.15
N GLY A 36 -17.36 7.58 9.84
CA GLY A 36 -17.64 6.80 8.62
C GLY A 36 -16.92 7.32 7.37
N ASN A 37 -16.03 8.32 7.47
CA ASN A 37 -15.14 8.65 6.35
C ASN A 37 -14.15 7.51 6.16
N TYR A 38 -13.78 7.23 4.93
CA TYR A 38 -12.89 6.11 4.64
C TYR A 38 -11.82 6.48 3.63
N ILE A 39 -10.68 5.81 3.76
CA ILE A 39 -9.60 5.83 2.80
C ILE A 39 -9.33 4.41 2.30
N ILE A 40 -8.69 4.32 1.15
CA ILE A 40 -8.34 3.06 0.50
C ILE A 40 -6.81 2.99 0.41
N LEU A 41 -6.24 1.87 0.83
CA LEU A 41 -4.81 1.58 0.73
C LEU A 41 -4.65 0.49 -0.33
N ASP A 42 -3.97 0.83 -1.40
CA ASP A 42 -3.78 0.04 -2.61
C ASP A 42 -5.07 -0.39 -3.36
N ALA A 43 -4.89 -0.66 -4.63
CA ALA A 43 -5.95 -0.98 -5.57
C ALA A 43 -5.68 -2.27 -6.35
N GLY A 44 -5.18 -3.29 -5.67
CA GLY A 44 -5.12 -4.63 -6.22
C GLY A 44 -6.50 -5.20 -6.54
N SER A 45 -6.58 -6.46 -6.88
CA SER A 45 -7.86 -7.07 -7.30
C SER A 45 -8.95 -7.00 -6.22
N GLY A 46 -8.55 -6.85 -4.94
CA GLY A 46 -9.48 -6.70 -3.82
C GLY A 46 -10.39 -5.48 -3.90
N ILE A 47 -9.97 -4.40 -4.59
CA ILE A 47 -10.76 -3.16 -4.70
C ILE A 47 -12.12 -3.39 -5.39
N LYS A 48 -12.22 -4.38 -6.26
CA LYS A 48 -13.50 -4.75 -6.89
C LYS A 48 -14.57 -5.05 -5.84
N ASN A 49 -14.21 -5.73 -4.76
CA ASN A 49 -15.13 -6.08 -3.69
C ASN A 49 -15.49 -4.85 -2.83
N LEU A 50 -14.62 -3.84 -2.77
CA LEU A 50 -14.88 -2.59 -2.07
C LEU A 50 -16.07 -1.83 -2.67
N ALA A 51 -16.33 -1.95 -3.97
CA ALA A 51 -17.43 -1.28 -4.64
C ALA A 51 -18.79 -1.53 -3.95
N TYR A 52 -19.02 -2.75 -3.44
CA TYR A 52 -20.24 -3.07 -2.68
C TYR A 52 -20.41 -2.20 -1.44
N TYR A 53 -19.34 -1.93 -0.71
CA TYR A 53 -19.37 -1.11 0.50
C TYR A 53 -19.49 0.38 0.16
N VAL A 54 -18.83 0.83 -0.91
CA VAL A 54 -18.92 2.21 -1.40
C VAL A 54 -20.35 2.54 -1.83
N PHE A 55 -21.00 1.66 -2.58
CA PHE A 55 -22.39 1.87 -3.02
C PHE A 55 -23.40 1.88 -1.87
N LYS A 56 -23.07 1.29 -0.74
CA LYS A 56 -23.89 1.31 0.49
C LYS A 56 -23.56 2.45 1.44
N SER A 57 -22.44 3.15 1.21
CA SER A 57 -22.03 4.27 2.04
C SER A 57 -22.80 5.53 1.68
N GLU A 58 -23.07 6.35 2.68
CA GLU A 58 -23.55 7.73 2.47
C GLU A 58 -22.40 8.67 2.10
N LYS A 59 -21.13 8.28 2.35
CA LYS A 59 -19.96 9.05 1.99
C LYS A 59 -19.68 8.90 0.50
N THR A 60 -19.60 10.03 -0.18
CA THR A 60 -19.37 10.09 -1.63
C THR A 60 -17.96 10.54 -1.99
N GLU A 61 -17.17 10.95 -1.01
CA GLU A 61 -15.78 11.35 -1.19
C GLU A 61 -14.84 10.37 -0.47
N SER A 62 -13.70 10.10 -1.09
CA SER A 62 -12.66 9.27 -0.51
C SER A 62 -11.31 9.53 -1.17
N ILE A 63 -10.25 8.98 -0.58
CA ILE A 63 -8.92 8.98 -1.17
C ILE A 63 -8.42 7.55 -1.34
N LEU A 64 -7.67 7.33 -2.41
CA LEU A 64 -6.91 6.12 -2.67
C LEU A 64 -5.42 6.46 -2.52
N LEU A 65 -4.74 5.74 -1.66
CA LEU A 65 -3.30 5.85 -1.41
C LEU A 65 -2.62 4.63 -2.01
N LEU A 66 -1.86 4.81 -3.06
CA LEU A 66 -1.04 3.77 -3.68
C LEU A 66 0.33 3.77 -3.02
N THR A 67 0.76 2.61 -2.55
CA THR A 67 2.11 2.45 -1.99
C THR A 67 3.17 2.49 -3.07
N HIS A 68 2.90 1.83 -4.19
CA HIS A 68 3.72 1.79 -5.40
C HIS A 68 2.90 1.29 -6.61
N PHE A 69 3.55 1.04 -7.76
CA PHE A 69 2.85 0.73 -9.01
C PHE A 69 3.10 -0.69 -9.52
N HIS A 70 3.46 -1.66 -8.69
CA HIS A 70 3.42 -3.06 -9.09
C HIS A 70 1.98 -3.51 -9.35
N TRP A 71 1.82 -4.49 -10.26
CA TRP A 71 0.52 -4.89 -10.77
C TRP A 71 -0.46 -5.31 -9.69
N ASP A 72 -0.03 -6.04 -8.71
CA ASP A 72 -0.85 -6.54 -7.61
C ASP A 72 -1.37 -5.43 -6.68
N HIS A 73 -0.81 -4.21 -6.76
CA HIS A 73 -1.27 -3.03 -6.04
C HIS A 73 -2.15 -2.09 -6.87
N ILE A 74 -2.22 -2.28 -8.20
CA ILE A 74 -2.94 -1.34 -9.10
C ILE A 74 -3.90 -2.02 -10.07
N MET A 75 -3.82 -3.35 -10.27
CA MET A 75 -4.58 -4.07 -11.30
C MET A 75 -6.10 -3.96 -11.17
N GLY A 76 -6.61 -3.62 -10.01
CA GLY A 76 -8.03 -3.45 -9.77
C GLY A 76 -8.60 -2.09 -10.18
N ILE A 77 -7.75 -1.09 -10.43
CA ILE A 77 -8.18 0.27 -10.81
C ILE A 77 -9.17 0.26 -11.98
N PRO A 78 -8.91 -0.47 -13.08
CA PRO A 78 -9.80 -0.49 -14.23
C PRO A 78 -11.18 -1.11 -13.93
N PHE A 79 -11.30 -1.87 -12.84
CA PHE A 79 -12.48 -2.66 -12.48
C PHE A 79 -13.25 -2.10 -11.28
N PHE A 80 -12.85 -0.93 -10.78
CA PHE A 80 -13.50 -0.31 -9.64
C PHE A 80 -14.71 0.53 -10.08
N ALA A 81 -15.88 -0.07 -10.08
CA ALA A 81 -17.11 0.53 -10.58
C ALA A 81 -17.42 1.95 -10.07
N PRO A 82 -17.13 2.35 -8.81
CA PRO A 82 -17.35 3.73 -8.37
C PRO A 82 -16.58 4.79 -9.17
N PHE A 83 -15.45 4.46 -9.81
CA PHE A 83 -14.68 5.39 -10.63
C PHE A 83 -15.40 5.83 -11.92
N PHE A 84 -16.41 5.08 -12.36
CA PHE A 84 -17.23 5.41 -13.52
C PHE A 84 -18.48 6.22 -13.17
N SER A 85 -18.70 6.53 -11.90
CA SER A 85 -19.92 7.21 -11.43
C SER A 85 -19.61 8.61 -10.97
N ASN A 86 -20.28 9.61 -11.57
CA ASN A 86 -20.17 11.01 -11.15
C ASN A 86 -20.75 11.29 -9.74
N LYS A 87 -21.36 10.29 -9.11
CA LYS A 87 -21.81 10.40 -7.71
C LYS A 87 -20.62 10.44 -6.74
N TYR A 88 -19.50 9.80 -7.09
CA TYR A 88 -18.37 9.64 -6.20
C TYR A 88 -17.19 10.49 -6.65
N SER A 89 -16.45 11.02 -5.68
CA SER A 89 -15.21 11.78 -5.89
C SER A 89 -14.06 11.07 -5.20
N PHE A 90 -12.97 10.86 -5.93
CA PHE A 90 -11.76 10.26 -5.38
C PHE A 90 -10.54 11.11 -5.73
N THR A 91 -9.62 11.25 -4.77
CA THR A 91 -8.27 11.70 -5.06
C THR A 91 -7.33 10.50 -4.93
N ILE A 92 -6.61 10.20 -6.00
CA ILE A 92 -5.65 9.09 -6.06
C ILE A 92 -4.26 9.68 -5.82
N TYR A 93 -3.62 9.24 -4.75
CA TYR A 93 -2.25 9.59 -4.39
C TYR A 93 -1.31 8.43 -4.65
N GLY A 94 -0.07 8.72 -5.00
CA GLY A 94 0.98 7.71 -5.13
C GLY A 94 2.38 8.31 -5.12
N PRO A 95 3.44 7.48 -5.11
CA PRO A 95 4.83 7.90 -5.00
C PRO A 95 5.36 8.50 -6.31
N LYS A 96 4.95 9.70 -6.61
CA LYS A 96 5.38 10.51 -7.74
C LYS A 96 5.75 11.91 -7.27
N ASP A 97 6.48 12.65 -8.09
CA ASP A 97 6.90 14.01 -7.76
C ASP A 97 5.81 15.03 -8.09
N THR A 98 5.01 14.76 -9.11
CA THR A 98 3.94 15.65 -9.56
C THR A 98 2.60 14.95 -9.81
N SER A 99 1.53 15.74 -9.77
CA SER A 99 0.17 15.27 -10.12
C SER A 99 0.08 14.83 -11.59
N GLY A 100 0.86 15.44 -12.49
CA GLY A 100 0.93 15.05 -13.90
C GLY A 100 1.53 13.68 -14.09
N GLU A 101 2.63 13.37 -13.40
CA GLU A 101 3.23 12.02 -13.43
C GLU A 101 2.30 10.95 -12.85
N MET A 102 1.51 11.29 -11.82
CA MET A 102 0.47 10.40 -11.29
C MET A 102 -0.57 10.10 -12.35
N TYR A 103 -1.09 11.15 -13.02
CA TYR A 103 -2.07 11.00 -14.10
C TYR A 103 -1.51 10.10 -15.22
N ASP A 104 -0.31 10.39 -15.70
CA ASP A 104 0.31 9.65 -16.80
C ASP A 104 0.54 8.18 -16.44
N THR A 105 0.95 7.89 -15.20
CA THR A 105 1.16 6.54 -14.73
C THR A 105 -0.16 5.74 -14.74
N ILE A 106 -1.24 6.32 -14.21
CA ILE A 106 -2.56 5.67 -14.21
C ILE A 106 -3.12 5.55 -15.64
N ASN A 107 -2.93 6.57 -16.47
CA ASN A 107 -3.37 6.53 -17.85
C ASN A 107 -2.67 5.44 -18.66
N ASN A 108 -1.38 5.19 -18.40
CA ASN A 108 -0.61 4.15 -19.09
C ASN A 108 -1.10 2.73 -18.78
N ILE A 109 -1.57 2.44 -17.55
CA ILE A 109 -2.18 1.13 -17.25
C ILE A 109 -3.54 0.93 -17.94
N LEU A 110 -4.17 2.01 -18.39
CA LEU A 110 -5.40 2.00 -19.18
C LEU A 110 -5.13 2.13 -20.67
N ALA A 111 -3.88 1.95 -21.10
CA ALA A 111 -3.53 2.02 -22.52
C ALA A 111 -4.39 1.05 -23.33
N LYS A 112 -4.82 1.49 -24.51
CA LYS A 112 -5.83 0.82 -25.35
C LYS A 112 -5.50 -0.65 -25.69
N ASP A 113 -4.21 -0.99 -25.69
CA ASP A 113 -3.76 -2.37 -25.94
C ASP A 113 -4.02 -3.30 -24.74
N TYR A 114 -4.26 -2.76 -23.55
CA TYR A 114 -4.45 -3.52 -22.32
C TYR A 114 -5.87 -3.39 -21.76
N PHE A 115 -6.53 -2.24 -22.00
CA PHE A 115 -7.87 -1.99 -21.48
C PHE A 115 -8.73 -1.18 -22.47
N PRO A 116 -10.00 -1.57 -22.71
CA PRO A 116 -10.81 -0.97 -23.76
C PRO A 116 -11.37 0.42 -23.41
N VAL A 117 -11.26 0.85 -22.15
CA VAL A 117 -11.82 2.11 -21.65
C VAL A 117 -10.68 3.04 -21.24
N SER A 118 -10.63 4.23 -21.83
CA SER A 118 -9.62 5.24 -21.48
C SER A 118 -9.95 5.95 -20.17
N LEU A 119 -8.95 6.57 -19.55
CA LEU A 119 -9.13 7.34 -18.31
C LEU A 119 -10.12 8.51 -18.49
N GLU A 120 -10.25 9.05 -19.70
CA GLU A 120 -11.22 10.11 -20.04
C GLU A 120 -12.68 9.68 -19.89
N GLN A 121 -12.94 8.38 -19.95
CA GLN A 121 -14.27 7.78 -19.76
C GLN A 121 -14.60 7.52 -18.28
N PHE A 122 -13.62 7.71 -17.40
CA PHE A 122 -13.86 7.68 -15.97
C PHE A 122 -14.53 8.97 -15.52
N SER A 123 -15.02 8.99 -14.28
CA SER A 123 -15.65 10.18 -13.71
C SER A 123 -14.70 11.39 -13.74
N GLN A 124 -15.24 12.55 -14.11
CA GLN A 124 -14.52 13.83 -14.01
C GLN A 124 -14.21 14.23 -12.55
N ASN A 125 -14.75 13.52 -11.58
CA ASN A 125 -14.49 13.71 -10.16
C ASN A 125 -13.29 12.92 -9.65
N LEU A 126 -12.51 12.28 -10.54
CA LEU A 126 -11.20 11.71 -10.20
C LEU A 126 -10.13 12.78 -10.27
N LYS A 127 -9.36 12.87 -9.20
CA LYS A 127 -8.19 13.74 -9.10
C LYS A 127 -6.95 12.89 -8.85
N PHE A 128 -5.80 13.38 -9.29
CA PHE A 128 -4.51 12.73 -9.12
C PHE A 128 -3.57 13.69 -8.43
N ASP A 129 -2.84 13.21 -7.43
CA ASP A 129 -1.83 14.01 -6.75
C ASP A 129 -0.66 13.12 -6.29
N ALA A 130 0.52 13.71 -6.17
CA ALA A 130 1.70 13.03 -5.68
C ALA A 130 1.70 12.94 -4.16
N PHE A 131 2.19 11.81 -3.63
CA PHE A 131 2.52 11.67 -2.21
C PHE A 131 4.01 11.36 -2.06
N PHE A 132 4.64 12.01 -1.12
CA PHE A 132 6.06 11.84 -0.82
C PHE A 132 6.31 11.97 0.67
N GLU A 133 7.44 11.51 1.10
CA GLU A 133 7.85 11.63 2.49
C GLU A 133 7.89 13.08 2.96
N GLY A 134 7.33 13.35 4.13
CA GLY A 134 7.18 14.68 4.71
C GLY A 134 5.88 15.39 4.32
N LYS A 135 5.18 14.95 3.27
CA LYS A 135 3.83 15.43 2.99
C LYS A 135 2.87 14.84 4.04
N LYS A 136 1.98 15.70 4.53
CA LYS A 136 0.88 15.31 5.43
C LYS A 136 -0.42 15.76 4.84
N ILE A 137 -1.42 14.90 4.85
CA ILE A 137 -2.77 15.24 4.44
C ILE A 137 -3.76 14.83 5.52
N THR A 138 -4.89 15.53 5.59
CA THR A 138 -6.01 15.18 6.46
C THR A 138 -7.22 14.84 5.61
N PHE A 139 -7.87 13.73 5.91
CA PHE A 139 -9.13 13.33 5.29
C PHE A 139 -10.09 12.82 6.37
N GLY A 140 -11.25 13.46 6.50
CA GLY A 140 -12.11 13.25 7.67
C GLY A 140 -11.34 13.54 8.96
N ASN A 141 -11.34 12.60 9.90
CA ASN A 141 -10.58 12.68 11.15
C ASN A 141 -9.23 11.96 11.07
N MET A 142 -8.78 11.58 9.89
CA MET A 142 -7.55 10.83 9.67
C MET A 142 -6.44 11.77 9.20
N LEU A 143 -5.33 11.83 9.96
CA LEU A 143 -4.05 12.40 9.53
C LEU A 143 -3.25 11.28 8.87
N ILE A 144 -2.74 11.54 7.67
CA ILE A 144 -1.97 10.59 6.86
C ILE A 144 -0.57 11.15 6.64
N GLU A 145 0.43 10.34 6.94
CA GLU A 145 1.85 10.58 6.76
C GLU A 145 2.49 9.39 6.05
N ALA A 146 3.66 9.58 5.44
CA ALA A 146 4.37 8.48 4.79
C ALA A 146 5.88 8.59 4.95
N ILE A 147 6.56 7.42 4.82
CA ILE A 147 8.01 7.32 4.63
C ILE A 147 8.33 6.41 3.45
N TRP A 148 9.52 6.61 2.86
CA TRP A 148 10.09 5.68 1.90
C TRP A 148 10.55 4.39 2.58
N VAL A 149 10.30 3.27 1.93
CA VAL A 149 10.70 1.94 2.40
C VAL A 149 11.57 1.23 1.36
N ASN A 150 12.21 0.13 1.77
CA ASN A 150 13.18 -0.57 0.94
C ASN A 150 12.48 -1.57 0.01
N HIS A 151 12.28 -1.16 -1.23
CA HIS A 151 11.70 -1.97 -2.29
C HIS A 151 12.38 -1.62 -3.64
N PRO A 152 12.36 -2.48 -4.68
CA PRO A 152 13.02 -2.19 -5.97
C PRO A 152 12.54 -0.94 -6.69
N CYS A 153 11.31 -0.49 -6.44
CA CYS A 153 10.77 0.78 -6.93
C CYS A 153 10.46 1.75 -5.78
N HIS A 154 10.16 2.99 -6.10
CA HIS A 154 9.73 3.99 -5.10
C HIS A 154 8.45 3.51 -4.41
N THR A 155 8.56 3.18 -3.15
CA THR A 155 7.48 2.60 -2.33
C THR A 155 7.31 3.37 -1.03
N LEU A 156 6.07 3.71 -0.71
CA LEU A 156 5.68 4.41 0.51
C LEU A 156 4.99 3.45 1.49
N SER A 157 5.37 3.57 2.76
CA SER A 157 4.55 3.12 3.88
C SER A 157 3.68 4.27 4.36
N TYR A 158 2.43 4.00 4.73
CA TYR A 158 1.50 5.00 5.23
C TYR A 158 1.21 4.82 6.72
N LYS A 159 1.25 5.91 7.47
CA LYS A 159 0.80 6.01 8.85
C LYS A 159 -0.48 6.83 8.92
N ILE A 160 -1.53 6.25 9.47
CA ILE A 160 -2.86 6.84 9.57
C ILE A 160 -3.21 6.98 11.05
N THR A 161 -3.39 8.22 11.49
CA THR A 161 -3.78 8.54 12.87
C THR A 161 -5.16 9.17 12.90
N SER A 162 -6.05 8.67 13.77
CA SER A 162 -7.38 9.23 14.00
C SER A 162 -7.69 9.18 15.50
N GLY A 163 -7.85 10.34 16.13
CA GLY A 163 -7.94 10.45 17.58
C GLY A 163 -6.69 9.91 18.27
N ASN A 164 -6.86 8.92 19.14
CA ASN A 164 -5.76 8.24 19.84
C ASN A 164 -5.37 6.89 19.21
N LYS A 165 -5.81 6.60 17.98
CA LYS A 165 -5.53 5.36 17.29
C LYS A 165 -4.65 5.58 16.08
N THR A 166 -3.66 4.71 15.90
CA THR A 166 -2.69 4.77 14.82
C THR A 166 -2.56 3.41 14.14
N ILE A 167 -2.64 3.41 12.80
CA ILE A 167 -2.40 2.26 11.95
C ILE A 167 -1.18 2.58 11.08
N VAL A 168 -0.27 1.63 10.95
CA VAL A 168 0.81 1.68 9.96
C VAL A 168 0.59 0.59 8.93
N TYR A 169 0.56 1.00 7.66
CA TYR A 169 0.52 0.12 6.49
C TYR A 169 1.90 0.09 5.87
N LEU A 170 2.66 -0.92 6.25
CA LEU A 170 4.00 -1.22 5.75
C LEU A 170 3.89 -2.46 4.87
N THR A 171 3.60 -2.24 3.59
CA THR A 171 3.50 -3.33 2.62
C THR A 171 4.90 -3.73 2.13
N ASP A 172 5.13 -3.90 0.90
CA ASP A 172 6.34 -4.42 0.27
C ASP A 172 7.60 -3.74 0.79
N HIS A 173 8.33 -4.46 1.61
CA HIS A 173 9.53 -3.99 2.28
C HIS A 173 10.52 -5.13 2.51
N GLU A 174 11.72 -5.00 1.99
CA GLU A 174 12.83 -5.91 2.28
C GLU A 174 13.72 -5.31 3.37
N PRO A 175 14.15 -6.08 4.38
CA PRO A 175 15.04 -5.57 5.43
C PRO A 175 16.31 -4.95 4.84
N TYR A 176 16.60 -3.71 5.19
CA TYR A 176 17.71 -2.93 4.65
C TYR A 176 19.05 -3.67 4.70
N LYS A 177 19.36 -4.29 5.83
CA LYS A 177 20.63 -4.97 6.07
C LYS A 177 20.84 -6.16 5.14
N LYS A 178 19.81 -6.94 4.89
CA LYS A 178 19.89 -8.12 4.02
C LYS A 178 20.23 -7.71 2.59
N ARG A 179 19.48 -6.76 2.04
CA ARG A 179 19.69 -6.30 0.66
C ARG A 179 21.08 -5.68 0.47
N MET A 180 21.49 -4.81 1.39
CA MET A 180 22.80 -4.16 1.30
C MET A 180 23.96 -5.15 1.49
N HIS A 181 23.80 -6.13 2.38
CA HIS A 181 24.82 -7.16 2.59
C HIS A 181 25.03 -8.04 1.35
N GLU A 182 23.95 -8.46 0.69
CA GLU A 182 24.06 -9.26 -0.53
C GLU A 182 24.70 -8.49 -1.69
N GLN A 183 24.41 -7.20 -1.82
CA GLN A 183 25.01 -6.35 -2.86
C GLN A 183 26.44 -5.94 -2.55
N HIS A 184 26.78 -5.77 -1.27
CA HIS A 184 28.07 -5.21 -0.81
C HIS A 184 28.53 -5.83 0.52
N PRO A 185 28.81 -7.13 0.57
CA PRO A 185 29.06 -7.85 1.82
C PRO A 185 30.33 -7.39 2.56
N SER A 186 31.26 -6.73 1.88
CA SER A 186 32.56 -6.29 2.44
C SER A 186 32.56 -4.82 2.90
N LEU A 187 31.44 -4.08 2.78
CA LEU A 187 31.43 -2.64 3.04
C LEU A 187 30.72 -2.32 4.37
N GLU A 188 31.49 -2.12 5.42
CA GLU A 188 31.03 -1.77 6.77
C GLU A 188 30.14 -0.52 6.79
N HIS A 189 30.43 0.46 5.97
CA HIS A 189 29.64 1.67 5.79
C HIS A 189 28.20 1.39 5.33
N TYR A 190 27.95 0.37 4.49
CA TYR A 190 26.59 -0.01 4.10
C TYR A 190 25.80 -0.61 5.25
N ASN A 191 26.47 -1.38 6.11
CA ASN A 191 25.84 -1.93 7.31
C ASN A 191 25.41 -0.81 8.26
N HIS A 192 26.23 0.23 8.44
CA HIS A 192 25.88 1.38 9.27
C HIS A 192 24.65 2.15 8.72
N ASN A 193 24.60 2.41 7.41
CA ASN A 193 23.44 3.05 6.79
C ASN A 193 22.20 2.19 6.89
N ALA A 194 22.32 0.87 6.73
CA ALA A 194 21.21 -0.06 6.88
C ALA A 194 20.63 -0.04 8.30
N ASP A 195 21.50 0.02 9.32
CA ASP A 195 21.08 0.09 10.72
C ASP A 195 20.35 1.43 11.02
N LEU A 196 20.82 2.54 10.47
CA LEU A 196 20.14 3.85 10.60
C LEU A 196 18.76 3.86 9.93
N LEU A 197 18.66 3.30 8.72
CA LEU A 197 17.40 3.22 8.00
C LEU A 197 16.41 2.28 8.70
N HIS A 198 16.91 1.18 9.26
CA HIS A 198 16.09 0.27 10.06
C HIS A 198 15.60 0.94 11.34
N ALA A 199 16.49 1.60 12.09
CA ALA A 199 16.09 2.35 13.30
C ALA A 199 15.02 3.40 13.00
N ARG A 200 15.18 4.14 11.89
CA ARG A 200 14.19 5.10 11.42
C ARG A 200 12.83 4.46 11.10
N LEU A 201 12.83 3.28 10.47
CA LEU A 201 11.61 2.52 10.21
C LEU A 201 10.93 2.12 11.53
N ILE A 202 11.68 1.60 12.49
CA ILE A 202 11.16 1.22 13.81
C ILE A 202 10.57 2.42 14.54
N ASP A 203 11.25 3.57 14.55
CA ASP A 203 10.72 4.80 15.16
C ASP A 203 9.43 5.28 14.45
N TYR A 204 9.34 5.12 13.14
CA TYR A 204 8.13 5.44 12.41
C TYR A 204 6.96 4.51 12.78
N VAL A 205 7.20 3.22 12.94
CA VAL A 205 6.18 2.22 13.32
C VAL A 205 5.79 2.34 14.80
N ARG A 206 6.71 2.77 15.65
CA ARG A 206 6.51 2.86 17.10
C ARG A 206 5.24 3.63 17.46
N GLY A 207 4.50 3.11 18.45
CA GLY A 207 3.25 3.69 18.92
C GLY A 207 2.04 3.40 18.02
N ALA A 208 2.18 2.55 17.00
CA ALA A 208 1.04 2.06 16.25
C ALA A 208 0.20 1.08 17.08
N ASP A 209 -1.13 1.23 17.05
CA ASP A 209 -2.05 0.24 17.62
C ASP A 209 -2.17 -1.00 16.71
N VAL A 210 -1.94 -0.82 15.40
CA VAL A 210 -1.97 -1.89 14.40
C VAL A 210 -0.86 -1.66 13.38
N LEU A 211 -0.05 -2.67 13.16
CA LEU A 211 0.88 -2.76 12.04
C LEU A 211 0.35 -3.78 11.03
N ILE A 212 0.17 -3.33 9.79
CA ILE A 212 -0.15 -4.19 8.65
C ILE A 212 1.13 -4.25 7.82
N ILE A 213 1.74 -5.43 7.78
CA ILE A 213 3.02 -5.68 7.13
C ILE A 213 2.93 -6.97 6.33
N GLU A 214 3.66 -7.04 5.22
CA GLU A 214 3.78 -8.27 4.44
C GLU A 214 4.80 -9.23 5.04
N GLY A 215 4.65 -10.50 4.72
CA GLY A 215 5.59 -11.57 5.04
C GLY A 215 5.52 -12.62 3.94
N GLU A 216 5.97 -12.23 2.74
CA GLU A 216 5.78 -12.97 1.49
C GLU A 216 6.47 -14.33 1.53
N TYR A 217 7.64 -14.43 2.18
CA TYR A 217 8.49 -15.61 2.13
C TYR A 217 8.70 -16.28 3.47
N THR A 218 8.87 -17.60 3.44
CA THR A 218 9.61 -18.30 4.47
C THR A 218 11.12 -17.99 4.32
N LYS A 219 11.89 -18.21 5.39
CA LYS A 219 13.36 -18.04 5.34
C LYS A 219 14.01 -18.86 4.22
N SER A 220 13.52 -20.09 4.00
CA SER A 220 14.03 -20.98 2.95
C SER A 220 13.78 -20.43 1.56
N GLU A 221 12.57 -19.96 1.29
CA GLU A 221 12.21 -19.38 0.00
C GLU A 221 13.00 -18.11 -0.26
N TYR A 222 13.14 -17.21 0.72
CA TYR A 222 13.88 -15.96 0.57
C TYR A 222 15.33 -16.20 0.14
N TYR A 223 16.06 -17.05 0.85
CA TYR A 223 17.47 -17.33 0.53
C TYR A 223 17.66 -18.23 -0.71
N ASN A 224 16.61 -18.86 -1.20
CA ASN A 224 16.63 -19.70 -2.40
C ASN A 224 16.25 -18.91 -3.67
N GLY A 225 16.73 -17.65 -3.78
CA GLY A 225 16.64 -16.88 -5.02
C GLY A 225 15.73 -15.66 -4.99
N HIS A 226 15.23 -15.23 -3.82
CA HIS A 226 14.35 -14.07 -3.70
C HIS A 226 14.99 -12.87 -2.99
N VAL A 227 16.26 -12.96 -2.61
CA VAL A 227 17.02 -11.82 -2.08
C VAL A 227 17.08 -10.70 -3.13
N GLY A 228 16.75 -9.48 -2.72
CA GLY A 228 16.70 -8.32 -3.60
C GLY A 228 15.39 -8.14 -4.36
N TRP A 229 14.38 -9.00 -4.12
CA TRP A 229 13.06 -8.86 -4.73
C TRP A 229 12.17 -7.82 -4.02
N GLY A 230 12.62 -7.36 -2.84
CA GLY A 230 11.95 -6.27 -2.14
C GLY A 230 10.91 -6.70 -1.10
N HIS A 231 10.96 -7.96 -0.67
CA HIS A 231 10.00 -8.53 0.26
C HIS A 231 10.65 -9.10 1.52
N SER A 232 9.86 -9.16 2.59
CA SER A 232 10.24 -9.69 3.90
C SER A 232 9.98 -11.19 4.02
N THR A 233 10.70 -11.82 4.95
CA THR A 233 10.23 -13.08 5.50
C THR A 233 9.21 -12.85 6.61
N LEU A 234 8.38 -13.85 6.89
CA LEU A 234 7.46 -13.80 8.03
C LEU A 234 8.18 -13.44 9.35
N ASN A 235 9.40 -13.98 9.55
CA ASN A 235 10.19 -13.68 10.74
C ASN A 235 10.64 -12.21 10.80
N ASP A 236 10.98 -11.61 9.67
CA ASP A 236 11.38 -10.19 9.62
C ASP A 236 10.17 -9.28 9.92
N ALA A 237 9.00 -9.62 9.38
CA ALA A 237 7.76 -8.91 9.64
C ALA A 237 7.41 -8.92 11.15
N ILE A 238 7.48 -10.09 11.78
CA ILE A 238 7.29 -10.24 13.23
C ILE A 238 8.32 -9.41 14.01
N GLN A 239 9.59 -9.44 13.58
CA GLN A 239 10.65 -8.71 14.28
C GLN A 239 10.44 -7.20 14.25
N VAL A 240 9.98 -6.64 13.13
CA VAL A 240 9.61 -5.21 13.03
C VAL A 240 8.52 -4.85 14.05
N GLY A 241 7.50 -5.69 14.20
CA GLY A 241 6.44 -5.47 15.19
C GLY A 241 6.97 -5.51 16.62
N LEU A 242 7.85 -6.47 16.94
CA LEU A 242 8.47 -6.59 18.28
C LEU A 242 9.40 -5.41 18.59
N ASP A 243 10.26 -5.01 17.67
CA ASP A 243 11.21 -3.90 17.84
C ASP A 243 10.49 -2.54 17.99
N ALA A 244 9.35 -2.39 17.35
CA ALA A 244 8.50 -1.20 17.44
C ALA A 244 7.51 -1.25 18.62
N GLU A 245 7.47 -2.34 19.38
CA GLU A 245 6.57 -2.54 20.52
C GLU A 245 5.09 -2.41 20.13
N VAL A 246 4.71 -2.91 18.95
CA VAL A 246 3.32 -2.95 18.52
C VAL A 246 2.59 -4.08 19.28
N PRO A 247 1.40 -3.80 19.89
CA PRO A 247 0.70 -4.76 20.72
C PRO A 247 0.25 -6.04 20.00
#